data_925cbae169648b07d526b56eb9bd2fc4
#
_entry.id   925cbae169648b07d526b56eb9bd2fc4
#
_cell.length_a   1.000
_cell.length_b   1.000
_cell.length_c   1.000
_cell.angle_alpha   90.00
_cell.angle_beta   90.00
_cell.angle_gamma   90.00
#
_symmetry.space_group_name_H-M   'P 1'
#
loop_
_entity.id
_entity.type
_entity.pdbx_description
1 polymer ?
#
loop_
_entity_poly.entity_id
_entity_poly.type
_entity_poly.pdbx_seq_one_letter_code
_entity_poly.pdbx_strand_id
1 'polypeptide(L)'
;MAKQSSKRHSKEFGKKEKVLNYATQTYQLSRPNKVGAVMALIRECQPKTIEQWEKWYFENATTDGKTQTKITKESLEELGERLFVKIKEIVIPEWTEAFNQLTLQDCIDYIHNLTINRTFDGFVREKSVIEDNLAKTFPNVKFEESDPELDHAGDIDYLGWVNNQAFGIQIKPVTAKANFGNYSATERMKASFDDFTKKFGGQVFIVFSVDDKIKNEEVVEQITKEVERLTK
;
A
#
# COMPACT_ATOMS: atom_id res chain seq x y z
N MET A 1 16.41 -25.49 -14.68
CA MET A 1 17.41 -24.79 -13.85
C MET A 1 16.86 -24.66 -12.44
N ALA A 2 17.47 -25.35 -11.46
CA ALA A 2 17.03 -25.27 -10.05
C ALA A 2 17.30 -23.86 -9.53
N LYS A 3 16.26 -23.21 -9.02
CA LYS A 3 16.39 -21.94 -8.27
C LYS A 3 17.25 -22.23 -7.02
N GLN A 4 18.49 -21.79 -7.02
CA GLN A 4 19.27 -21.72 -5.78
C GLN A 4 18.57 -20.72 -4.84
N SER A 5 17.75 -21.27 -3.94
CA SER A 5 17.20 -20.53 -2.83
C SER A 5 18.34 -20.07 -1.94
N SER A 6 18.61 -18.77 -1.86
CA SER A 6 19.58 -18.25 -0.93
C SER A 6 19.21 -18.70 0.48
N LYS A 7 20.21 -19.04 1.32
CA LYS A 7 20.06 -19.44 2.74
C LYS A 7 19.25 -18.45 3.60
N ARG A 8 18.87 -17.30 3.05
CA ARG A 8 18.19 -16.16 3.70
C ARG A 8 16.66 -16.28 3.81
N HIS A 9 16.02 -17.31 3.23
CA HIS A 9 14.56 -17.44 3.21
C HIS A 9 14.03 -18.57 4.11
N SER A 10 14.68 -18.80 5.29
CA SER A 10 14.01 -19.58 6.32
C SER A 10 12.82 -18.77 6.86
N LYS A 11 11.71 -19.46 7.21
CA LYS A 11 10.54 -18.81 7.86
C LYS A 11 10.94 -18.01 9.10
N GLU A 12 12.00 -18.44 9.80
CA GLU A 12 12.51 -17.79 10.99
C GLU A 12 13.21 -16.46 10.66
N PHE A 13 14.06 -16.43 9.65
CA PHE A 13 14.71 -15.18 9.21
C PHE A 13 13.68 -14.19 8.69
N GLY A 14 12.66 -14.64 7.94
CA GLY A 14 11.58 -13.76 7.45
C GLY A 14 10.79 -13.09 8.58
N LYS A 15 10.64 -13.73 9.76
CA LYS A 15 10.05 -13.08 10.93
C LYS A 15 10.97 -11.99 11.51
N LYS A 16 12.27 -12.28 11.64
CA LYS A 16 13.28 -11.33 12.11
C LYS A 16 13.40 -10.13 11.14
N GLU A 17 13.38 -10.38 9.85
CA GLU A 17 13.45 -9.35 8.82
C GLU A 17 12.26 -8.38 8.89
N LYS A 18 11.04 -8.86 9.16
CA LYS A 18 9.88 -7.98 9.36
C LYS A 18 10.07 -7.03 10.55
N VAL A 19 10.59 -7.54 11.67
CA VAL A 19 10.89 -6.73 12.86
C VAL A 19 11.99 -5.71 12.55
N LEU A 20 13.06 -6.11 11.86
CA LEU A 20 14.15 -5.24 11.44
C LEU A 20 13.67 -4.14 10.48
N ASN A 21 12.84 -4.49 9.49
CA ASN A 21 12.25 -3.53 8.55
C ASN A 21 11.37 -2.51 9.28
N TYR A 22 10.53 -2.97 10.21
CA TYR A 22 9.70 -2.06 10.99
C TYR A 22 10.56 -1.09 11.82
N ALA A 23 11.55 -1.61 12.57
CA ALA A 23 12.45 -0.79 13.39
C ALA A 23 13.23 0.22 12.53
N THR A 24 13.79 -0.22 11.41
CA THR A 24 14.58 0.67 10.51
C THR A 24 13.73 1.77 9.88
N GLN A 25 12.47 1.49 9.54
CA GLN A 25 11.55 2.50 8.98
C GLN A 25 11.09 3.49 10.06
N THR A 26 10.61 2.98 11.19
CA THR A 26 10.05 3.79 12.29
C THR A 26 11.10 4.73 12.88
N TYR A 27 12.32 4.23 13.08
CA TYR A 27 13.41 4.99 13.72
C TYR A 27 14.40 5.59 12.70
N GLN A 28 14.11 5.53 11.41
CA GLN A 28 14.92 6.08 10.33
C GLN A 28 16.40 5.62 10.40
N LEU A 29 16.61 4.34 10.70
CA LEU A 29 17.95 3.77 10.88
C LEU A 29 18.65 3.38 9.58
N SER A 30 17.94 3.43 8.44
CA SER A 30 18.51 3.14 7.12
C SER A 30 19.62 4.12 6.75
N ARG A 31 20.65 3.61 6.09
CA ARG A 31 21.80 4.40 5.61
C ARG A 31 22.09 4.09 4.14
N PRO A 32 21.19 4.45 3.20
CA PRO A 32 21.32 4.09 1.79
C PRO A 32 22.59 4.64 1.17
N ASN A 33 23.03 5.82 1.57
CA ASN A 33 24.28 6.46 1.11
C ASN A 33 25.57 5.69 1.47
N LYS A 34 25.49 4.70 2.37
CA LYS A 34 26.62 3.88 2.78
C LYS A 34 26.76 2.57 2.00
N VAL A 35 25.77 2.25 1.16
CA VAL A 35 25.74 1.04 0.33
C VAL A 35 25.76 1.33 -1.17
N GLY A 36 25.88 2.60 -1.56
CA GLY A 36 25.89 3.05 -2.95
C GLY A 36 24.55 2.84 -3.66
N ALA A 37 24.50 3.19 -4.92
CA ALA A 37 23.31 3.06 -5.77
C ALA A 37 23.08 1.60 -6.20
N VAL A 38 22.77 0.72 -5.25
CA VAL A 38 22.72 -0.75 -5.43
C VAL A 38 21.93 -1.19 -6.66
N MET A 39 20.79 -0.52 -6.96
CA MET A 39 19.96 -0.87 -8.13
C MET A 39 20.59 -0.46 -9.46
N ALA A 40 21.39 0.61 -9.49
CA ALA A 40 22.15 0.99 -10.67
C ALA A 40 23.33 0.03 -10.86
N LEU A 41 24.06 -0.25 -9.81
CA LEU A 41 25.23 -1.15 -9.81
C LEU A 41 24.88 -2.57 -10.27
N ILE A 42 23.75 -3.16 -9.80
CA ILE A 42 23.38 -4.51 -10.24
C ILE A 42 22.93 -4.54 -11.70
N ARG A 43 22.31 -3.44 -12.20
CA ARG A 43 21.97 -3.32 -13.62
C ARG A 43 23.21 -3.16 -14.50
N GLU A 44 24.26 -2.52 -14.02
CA GLU A 44 25.56 -2.43 -14.69
C GLU A 44 26.25 -3.79 -14.73
N CYS A 45 26.30 -4.49 -13.60
CA CYS A 45 26.94 -5.80 -13.47
C CYS A 45 26.25 -6.91 -14.30
N GLN A 46 24.92 -6.89 -14.42
CA GLN A 46 24.12 -7.95 -15.07
C GLN A 46 24.49 -9.38 -14.61
N PRO A 47 24.57 -9.65 -13.30
CA PRO A 47 25.06 -10.91 -12.78
C PRO A 47 24.09 -12.05 -13.05
N LYS A 48 24.63 -13.26 -13.28
CA LYS A 48 23.83 -14.50 -13.42
C LYS A 48 23.68 -15.26 -12.10
N THR A 49 24.55 -15.02 -11.13
CA THR A 49 24.55 -15.65 -9.81
C THR A 49 24.81 -14.64 -8.70
N ILE A 50 24.44 -15.02 -7.46
CA ILE A 50 24.69 -14.16 -6.28
C ILE A 50 26.19 -13.98 -6.05
N GLU A 51 26.98 -15.02 -6.26
CA GLU A 51 28.44 -14.99 -6.08
C GLU A 51 29.10 -14.03 -7.06
N GLN A 52 28.63 -13.99 -8.32
CA GLN A 52 29.09 -13.01 -9.30
C GLN A 52 28.74 -11.59 -8.87
N TRP A 53 27.50 -11.38 -8.38
CA TRP A 53 27.08 -10.09 -7.87
C TRP A 53 27.90 -9.65 -6.66
N GLU A 54 28.04 -10.50 -5.65
CA GLU A 54 28.79 -10.20 -4.43
C GLU A 54 30.24 -9.81 -4.72
N LYS A 55 30.92 -10.60 -5.55
CA LYS A 55 32.30 -10.31 -5.98
C LYS A 55 32.41 -8.97 -6.67
N TRP A 56 31.58 -8.77 -7.72
CA TRP A 56 31.61 -7.54 -8.51
C TRP A 56 31.28 -6.31 -7.66
N TYR A 57 30.27 -6.44 -6.76
CA TYR A 57 29.89 -5.35 -5.88
C TYR A 57 31.01 -4.88 -4.97
N PHE A 58 31.73 -5.78 -4.32
CA PHE A 58 32.87 -5.42 -3.47
C PHE A 58 34.09 -4.95 -4.27
N GLU A 59 34.20 -5.25 -5.54
CA GLU A 59 35.25 -4.73 -6.42
C GLU A 59 34.94 -3.31 -6.91
N ASN A 60 33.69 -2.94 -7.13
CA ASN A 60 33.30 -1.73 -7.86
C ASN A 60 32.48 -0.72 -7.06
N ALA A 61 31.75 -1.13 -6.03
CA ALA A 61 30.85 -0.25 -5.30
C ALA A 61 31.59 0.74 -4.39
N THR A 62 31.07 1.98 -4.39
CA THR A 62 31.50 3.05 -3.49
C THR A 62 30.32 3.70 -2.80
N THR A 63 30.56 4.32 -1.64
CA THR A 63 29.55 5.10 -0.93
C THR A 63 29.14 6.33 -1.74
N ASP A 64 27.88 6.77 -1.58
CA ASP A 64 27.43 8.03 -2.16
C ASP A 64 27.94 9.23 -1.35
N GLY A 65 28.20 10.34 -2.04
CA GLY A 65 28.58 11.60 -1.41
C GLY A 65 29.88 12.20 -1.97
N LYS A 66 30.34 13.30 -1.34
CA LYS A 66 31.52 14.03 -1.79
C LYS A 66 32.84 13.22 -1.70
N THR A 67 32.93 12.37 -0.68
CA THR A 67 34.07 11.47 -0.47
C THR A 67 33.60 10.05 -0.68
N GLN A 68 33.81 9.56 -1.90
CA GLN A 68 33.49 8.18 -2.24
C GLN A 68 34.52 7.23 -1.59
N THR A 69 34.02 6.31 -0.77
CA THR A 69 34.82 5.30 -0.11
C THR A 69 34.41 3.93 -0.64
N LYS A 70 35.40 3.08 -0.92
CA LYS A 70 35.12 1.70 -1.37
C LYS A 70 34.28 0.95 -0.33
N ILE A 71 33.27 0.24 -0.79
CA ILE A 71 32.44 -0.59 0.07
C ILE A 71 33.10 -1.97 0.16
N THR A 72 33.29 -2.44 1.37
CA THR A 72 33.87 -3.76 1.67
C THR A 72 32.89 -4.59 2.50
N LYS A 73 33.21 -5.87 2.65
CA LYS A 73 32.40 -6.76 3.50
C LYS A 73 32.38 -6.28 4.95
N GLU A 74 33.54 -5.86 5.45
CA GLU A 74 33.73 -5.31 6.80
C GLU A 74 32.88 -4.05 7.00
N SER A 75 32.80 -3.16 5.98
CA SER A 75 31.95 -1.96 6.07
C SER A 75 30.46 -2.28 6.16
N LEU A 76 29.98 -3.36 5.53
CA LEU A 76 28.61 -3.83 5.68
C LEU A 76 28.37 -4.51 7.04
N GLU A 77 29.36 -5.24 7.53
CA GLU A 77 29.31 -5.83 8.89
C GLU A 77 29.23 -4.72 9.95
N GLU A 78 30.06 -3.67 9.83
CA GLU A 78 30.01 -2.49 10.72
C GLU A 78 28.63 -1.81 10.71
N LEU A 79 27.98 -1.69 9.53
CA LEU A 79 26.62 -1.17 9.46
C LEU A 79 25.60 -2.06 10.19
N GLY A 80 25.77 -3.38 10.11
CA GLY A 80 24.97 -4.36 10.84
C GLY A 80 25.16 -4.23 12.37
N GLU A 81 26.39 -4.09 12.82
CA GLU A 81 26.72 -3.89 14.25
C GLU A 81 26.10 -2.59 14.78
N ARG A 82 26.25 -1.49 14.05
CA ARG A 82 25.64 -0.20 14.40
C ARG A 82 24.11 -0.29 14.46
N LEU A 83 23.49 -1.00 13.53
CA LEU A 83 22.05 -1.25 13.57
C LEU A 83 21.66 -2.04 14.81
N PHE A 84 22.40 -3.11 15.14
CA PHE A 84 22.16 -3.92 16.35
C PHE A 84 22.25 -3.08 17.62
N VAL A 85 23.29 -2.24 17.77
CA VAL A 85 23.44 -1.34 18.91
C VAL A 85 22.24 -0.40 19.03
N LYS A 86 21.82 0.25 17.94
CA LYS A 86 20.65 1.13 17.94
C LYS A 86 19.35 0.43 18.31
N ILE A 87 19.16 -0.80 17.85
CA ILE A 87 18.00 -1.61 18.25
C ILE A 87 18.04 -1.90 19.73
N LYS A 88 19.18 -2.28 20.27
CA LYS A 88 19.33 -2.60 21.70
C LYS A 88 19.19 -1.40 22.63
N GLU A 89 19.76 -0.27 22.24
CA GLU A 89 19.86 0.91 23.11
C GLU A 89 18.66 1.85 23.00
N ILE A 90 17.95 1.83 21.88
CA ILE A 90 16.84 2.77 21.62
C ILE A 90 15.53 2.02 21.40
N VAL A 91 15.46 1.17 20.37
CA VAL A 91 14.20 0.58 19.93
C VAL A 91 13.58 -0.32 21.01
N ILE A 92 14.37 -1.24 21.57
CA ILE A 92 13.87 -2.18 22.58
C ILE A 92 13.41 -1.47 23.86
N PRO A 93 14.19 -0.54 24.45
CA PRO A 93 13.74 0.18 25.65
C PRO A 93 12.46 0.97 25.42
N GLU A 94 12.38 1.77 24.34
CA GLU A 94 11.19 2.57 24.04
C GLU A 94 9.95 1.70 23.83
N TRP A 95 10.09 0.58 23.12
CA TRP A 95 8.97 -0.33 22.91
C TRP A 95 8.55 -1.02 24.20
N THR A 96 9.52 -1.45 24.99
CA THR A 96 9.23 -2.08 26.29
C THR A 96 8.45 -1.11 27.17
N GLU A 97 8.87 0.15 27.23
CA GLU A 97 8.16 1.18 27.98
C GLU A 97 6.76 1.43 27.41
N ALA A 98 6.62 1.59 26.10
CA ALA A 98 5.34 1.80 25.46
C ALA A 98 4.35 0.65 25.72
N PHE A 99 4.81 -0.60 25.62
CA PHE A 99 3.96 -1.76 25.93
C PHE A 99 3.60 -1.86 27.43
N ASN A 100 4.51 -1.50 28.33
CA ASN A 100 4.25 -1.50 29.76
C ASN A 100 3.25 -0.41 30.19
N GLN A 101 3.10 0.65 29.39
CA GLN A 101 2.13 1.72 29.65
C GLN A 101 0.71 1.35 29.19
N LEU A 102 0.56 0.33 28.34
CA LEU A 102 -0.76 -0.08 27.88
C LEU A 102 -1.62 -0.62 29.02
N THR A 103 -2.82 -0.08 29.14
CA THR A 103 -3.82 -0.51 30.09
C THR A 103 -4.90 -1.35 29.43
N LEU A 104 -5.70 -2.05 30.24
CA LEU A 104 -6.90 -2.72 29.74
C LEU A 104 -7.86 -1.72 29.07
N GLN A 105 -7.97 -0.52 29.61
CA GLN A 105 -8.86 0.52 29.04
C GLN A 105 -8.39 0.95 27.67
N ASP A 106 -7.07 1.13 27.42
CA ASP A 106 -6.53 1.44 26.08
C ASP A 106 -6.90 0.35 25.06
N CYS A 107 -6.85 -0.91 25.45
CA CYS A 107 -7.25 -2.02 24.58
C CYS A 107 -8.76 -2.00 24.29
N ILE A 108 -9.58 -1.71 25.28
CA ILE A 108 -11.04 -1.57 25.11
C ILE A 108 -11.35 -0.40 24.17
N ASP A 109 -10.74 0.76 24.43
CA ASP A 109 -10.94 1.96 23.62
C ASP A 109 -10.46 1.77 22.19
N TYR A 110 -9.33 1.05 22.00
CA TYR A 110 -8.85 0.68 20.67
C TYR A 110 -9.86 -0.17 19.90
N ILE A 111 -10.41 -1.22 20.51
CA ILE A 111 -11.43 -2.08 19.89
C ILE A 111 -12.71 -1.28 19.59
N HIS A 112 -13.17 -0.46 20.55
CA HIS A 112 -14.33 0.41 20.34
C HIS A 112 -14.09 1.37 19.17
N ASN A 113 -12.93 2.02 19.13
CA ASN A 113 -12.57 2.94 18.05
C ASN A 113 -12.52 2.24 16.68
N LEU A 114 -11.96 1.03 16.60
CA LEU A 114 -11.93 0.25 15.36
C LEU A 114 -13.34 -0.14 14.89
N THR A 115 -14.18 -0.59 15.84
CA THR A 115 -15.47 -1.21 15.51
C THR A 115 -16.57 -0.17 15.30
N ILE A 116 -16.56 0.90 16.08
CA ILE A 116 -17.64 1.91 16.07
C ILE A 116 -17.22 3.16 15.31
N ASN A 117 -16.19 3.86 15.80
CA ASN A 117 -15.86 5.19 15.26
C ASN A 117 -15.38 5.10 13.81
N ARG A 118 -14.37 4.26 13.52
CA ARG A 118 -13.82 4.15 12.18
C ARG A 118 -14.83 3.57 11.17
N THR A 119 -15.66 2.64 11.60
CA THR A 119 -16.71 2.10 10.74
C THR A 119 -17.76 3.16 10.43
N PHE A 120 -18.18 3.94 11.44
CA PHE A 120 -19.09 5.06 11.24
C PHE A 120 -18.50 6.14 10.34
N ASP A 121 -17.25 6.55 10.58
CA ASP A 121 -16.55 7.54 9.76
C ASP A 121 -16.39 7.05 8.30
N GLY A 122 -16.14 5.76 8.10
CA GLY A 122 -16.10 5.13 6.78
C GLY A 122 -17.43 5.25 6.06
N PHE A 123 -18.52 4.81 6.72
CA PHE A 123 -19.88 4.87 6.20
C PHE A 123 -20.31 6.30 5.83
N VAL A 124 -20.09 7.27 6.73
CA VAL A 124 -20.45 8.69 6.48
C VAL A 124 -19.69 9.22 5.27
N ARG A 125 -18.40 8.89 5.16
CA ARG A 125 -17.56 9.32 4.03
C ARG A 125 -18.06 8.73 2.70
N GLU A 126 -18.32 7.44 2.67
CA GLU A 126 -18.83 6.77 1.47
C GLU A 126 -20.17 7.39 1.04
N LYS A 127 -21.05 7.59 2.00
CA LYS A 127 -22.35 8.23 1.77
C LYS A 127 -22.20 9.66 1.24
N SER A 128 -21.32 10.47 1.80
CA SER A 128 -21.05 11.83 1.32
C SER A 128 -20.48 11.84 -0.11
N VAL A 129 -19.54 10.94 -0.44
CA VAL A 129 -19.03 10.81 -1.81
C VAL A 129 -20.15 10.53 -2.79
N ILE A 130 -21.11 9.68 -2.44
CA ILE A 130 -22.24 9.36 -3.30
C ILE A 130 -23.25 10.49 -3.32
N GLU A 131 -23.82 10.86 -2.16
CA GLU A 131 -24.97 11.79 -2.08
C GLU A 131 -24.58 13.24 -2.39
N ASP A 132 -23.42 13.69 -1.88
CA ASP A 132 -22.99 15.08 -2.00
C ASP A 132 -22.17 15.39 -3.25
N ASN A 133 -21.60 14.36 -3.87
CA ASN A 133 -20.76 14.53 -5.07
C ASN A 133 -21.39 13.83 -6.28
N LEU A 134 -21.41 12.49 -6.34
CA LEU A 134 -21.78 11.76 -7.55
C LEU A 134 -23.29 11.88 -7.89
N ALA A 135 -24.19 11.77 -6.93
CA ALA A 135 -25.63 11.88 -7.19
C ALA A 135 -26.03 13.28 -7.67
N LYS A 136 -25.34 14.33 -7.19
CA LYS A 136 -25.55 15.70 -7.70
C LYS A 136 -25.01 15.89 -9.11
N THR A 137 -23.93 15.22 -9.44
CA THR A 137 -23.32 15.26 -10.78
C THR A 137 -24.12 14.44 -11.79
N PHE A 138 -24.70 13.33 -11.36
CA PHE A 138 -25.46 12.38 -12.21
C PHE A 138 -26.89 12.18 -11.70
N PRO A 139 -27.77 13.19 -11.83
CA PRO A 139 -29.15 13.15 -11.28
C PRO A 139 -30.04 12.06 -11.90
N ASN A 140 -29.69 11.53 -13.06
CA ASN A 140 -30.40 10.46 -13.75
C ASN A 140 -29.88 9.06 -13.42
N VAL A 141 -28.87 8.94 -12.56
CA VAL A 141 -28.31 7.67 -12.10
C VAL A 141 -28.87 7.37 -10.70
N LYS A 142 -29.42 6.18 -10.53
CA LYS A 142 -29.83 5.71 -9.21
C LYS A 142 -28.64 5.02 -8.53
N PHE A 143 -28.15 5.61 -7.45
CA PHE A 143 -27.10 5.01 -6.64
C PHE A 143 -27.69 4.15 -5.53
N GLU A 144 -27.17 2.94 -5.35
CA GLU A 144 -27.56 1.98 -4.30
C GLU A 144 -26.29 1.40 -3.66
N GLU A 145 -26.36 1.15 -2.35
CA GLU A 145 -25.32 0.38 -1.66
C GLU A 145 -25.22 -1.03 -2.27
N SER A 146 -24.02 -1.56 -2.39
CA SER A 146 -23.84 -2.93 -2.86
C SER A 146 -24.31 -3.92 -1.81
N ASP A 147 -24.68 -5.13 -2.26
CA ASP A 147 -24.95 -6.20 -1.32
C ASP A 147 -23.66 -6.68 -0.62
N PRO A 148 -23.75 -7.36 0.55
CA PRO A 148 -22.59 -7.79 1.31
C PRO A 148 -21.62 -8.69 0.52
N GLU A 149 -22.09 -9.42 -0.50
CA GLU A 149 -21.22 -10.26 -1.32
C GLU A 149 -20.36 -9.41 -2.26
N LEU A 150 -20.94 -8.38 -2.87
CA LEU A 150 -20.23 -7.44 -3.72
C LEU A 150 -19.27 -6.53 -2.92
N ASP A 151 -19.67 -6.10 -1.73
CA ASP A 151 -18.84 -5.29 -0.84
C ASP A 151 -17.61 -6.09 -0.32
N HIS A 152 -17.84 -7.22 0.36
CA HIS A 152 -16.76 -7.98 1.01
C HIS A 152 -15.91 -8.81 0.06
N ALA A 153 -16.52 -9.45 -0.95
CA ALA A 153 -15.82 -10.29 -1.89
C ALA A 153 -15.40 -9.54 -3.16
N GLY A 154 -16.19 -8.55 -3.56
CA GLY A 154 -16.03 -7.81 -4.81
C GLY A 154 -15.27 -6.50 -4.71
N ASP A 155 -15.01 -6.00 -3.49
CA ASP A 155 -14.43 -4.66 -3.28
C ASP A 155 -15.25 -3.56 -4.02
N ILE A 156 -16.60 -3.62 -3.96
CA ILE A 156 -17.51 -2.67 -4.62
C ILE A 156 -18.49 -2.14 -3.58
N ASP A 157 -18.41 -0.84 -3.29
CA ASP A 157 -19.17 -0.21 -2.22
C ASP A 157 -20.57 0.22 -2.69
N TYR A 158 -20.68 0.74 -3.93
CA TYR A 158 -21.94 1.24 -4.51
C TYR A 158 -22.16 0.82 -5.95
N LEU A 159 -23.43 0.79 -6.36
CA LEU A 159 -23.88 0.58 -7.72
C LEU A 159 -24.51 1.86 -8.26
N GLY A 160 -24.13 2.28 -9.45
CA GLY A 160 -24.81 3.33 -10.22
C GLY A 160 -25.63 2.72 -11.35
N TRP A 161 -26.96 2.71 -11.21
CA TRP A 161 -27.90 2.13 -12.18
C TRP A 161 -28.21 3.09 -13.30
N VAL A 162 -28.04 2.60 -14.53
CA VAL A 162 -28.45 3.27 -15.78
C VAL A 162 -29.27 2.28 -16.57
N ASN A 163 -30.57 2.55 -16.71
CA ASN A 163 -31.52 1.60 -17.30
C ASN A 163 -31.50 0.26 -16.49
N ASN A 164 -31.19 -0.85 -17.17
CA ASN A 164 -31.09 -2.19 -16.57
C ASN A 164 -29.64 -2.67 -16.37
N GLN A 165 -28.69 -1.77 -16.51
CA GLN A 165 -27.26 -2.04 -16.34
C GLN A 165 -26.70 -1.20 -15.20
N ALA A 166 -25.60 -1.66 -14.58
CA ALA A 166 -24.99 -0.91 -13.50
C ALA A 166 -23.48 -0.84 -13.68
N PHE A 167 -22.90 0.28 -13.27
CA PHE A 167 -21.47 0.41 -13.00
C PHE A 167 -21.19 0.35 -11.50
N GLY A 168 -20.01 -0.14 -11.13
CA GLY A 168 -19.59 -0.25 -9.74
C GLY A 168 -18.73 0.95 -9.31
N ILE A 169 -18.81 1.27 -8.02
CA ILE A 169 -17.96 2.28 -7.39
C ILE A 169 -17.30 1.65 -6.18
N GLN A 170 -15.98 1.78 -6.11
CA GLN A 170 -15.20 1.52 -4.91
C GLN A 170 -14.65 2.84 -4.38
N ILE A 171 -14.89 3.15 -3.10
CA ILE A 171 -14.43 4.37 -2.45
C ILE A 171 -13.23 4.06 -1.57
N LYS A 172 -12.09 4.71 -1.84
CA LYS A 172 -10.88 4.55 -1.05
C LYS A 172 -10.49 5.85 -0.36
N PRO A 173 -10.59 5.89 0.97
CA PRO A 173 -10.08 7.03 1.72
C PRO A 173 -8.56 7.11 1.60
N VAL A 174 -8.08 8.32 1.31
CA VAL A 174 -6.64 8.60 1.19
C VAL A 174 -6.29 9.88 1.94
N THR A 175 -5.02 10.09 2.21
CA THR A 175 -4.55 11.34 2.79
C THR A 175 -4.41 12.42 1.72
N ALA A 176 -4.50 13.68 2.10
CA ALA A 176 -4.36 14.82 1.18
C ALA A 176 -3.03 14.82 0.39
N LYS A 177 -1.98 14.21 0.96
CA LYS A 177 -0.64 14.07 0.35
C LYS A 177 -0.46 12.78 -0.45
N ALA A 178 -1.48 11.92 -0.54
CA ALA A 178 -1.37 10.66 -1.26
C ALA A 178 -1.16 10.92 -2.76
N ASN A 179 -0.23 10.17 -3.35
CA ASN A 179 -0.01 10.13 -4.79
C ASN A 179 -0.63 8.84 -5.33
N PHE A 180 -1.70 8.97 -6.11
CA PHE A 180 -2.44 7.80 -6.65
C PHE A 180 -1.83 7.25 -7.94
N GLY A 181 -0.90 7.98 -8.58
CA GLY A 181 -0.30 7.56 -9.85
C GLY A 181 0.38 6.20 -9.82
N ASN A 182 0.70 5.70 -8.61
CA ASN A 182 1.26 4.38 -8.38
C ASN A 182 0.24 3.36 -7.84
N TYR A 183 -1.04 3.74 -7.68
CA TYR A 183 -2.05 2.80 -7.22
C TYR A 183 -2.37 1.80 -8.34
N SER A 184 -2.24 0.52 -8.04
CA SER A 184 -2.70 -0.55 -8.92
C SER A 184 -3.66 -1.45 -8.14
N ALA A 185 -4.81 -1.75 -8.74
CA ALA A 185 -5.71 -2.75 -8.21
C ALA A 185 -4.99 -4.10 -8.09
N THR A 186 -5.23 -4.82 -7.01
CA THR A 186 -4.70 -6.18 -6.83
C THR A 186 -5.29 -7.12 -7.88
N GLU A 187 -4.62 -8.25 -8.16
CA GLU A 187 -5.15 -9.24 -9.10
C GLU A 187 -6.54 -9.77 -8.68
N ARG A 188 -6.79 -9.88 -7.37
CA ARG A 188 -8.10 -10.22 -6.84
C ARG A 188 -9.16 -9.17 -7.20
N MET A 189 -8.84 -7.88 -6.99
CA MET A 189 -9.76 -6.78 -7.34
C MET A 189 -10.07 -6.75 -8.83
N LYS A 190 -9.06 -6.91 -9.68
CA LYS A 190 -9.25 -6.96 -11.15
C LYS A 190 -10.21 -8.09 -11.53
N ALA A 191 -10.02 -9.29 -10.98
CA ALA A 191 -10.91 -10.42 -11.23
C ALA A 191 -12.36 -10.12 -10.79
N SER A 192 -12.54 -9.54 -9.59
CA SER A 192 -13.87 -9.10 -9.11
C SER A 192 -14.51 -8.06 -10.03
N PHE A 193 -13.75 -7.09 -10.52
CA PHE A 193 -14.23 -6.05 -11.41
C PHE A 193 -14.62 -6.62 -12.79
N ASP A 194 -13.86 -7.59 -13.30
CA ASP A 194 -14.19 -8.31 -14.54
C ASP A 194 -15.49 -9.11 -14.40
N ASP A 195 -15.67 -9.78 -13.28
CA ASP A 195 -16.89 -10.55 -13.01
C ASP A 195 -18.10 -9.65 -12.79
N PHE A 196 -17.92 -8.51 -12.13
CA PHE A 196 -18.95 -7.48 -12.03
C PHE A 196 -19.36 -6.98 -13.42
N THR A 197 -18.41 -6.64 -14.29
CA THR A 197 -18.68 -6.15 -15.64
C THR A 197 -19.46 -7.17 -16.47
N LYS A 198 -19.14 -8.45 -16.36
CA LYS A 198 -19.90 -9.54 -17.03
C LYS A 198 -21.34 -9.64 -16.51
N LYS A 199 -21.55 -9.45 -15.21
CA LYS A 199 -22.87 -9.62 -14.55
C LYS A 199 -23.78 -8.39 -14.76
N PHE A 200 -23.24 -7.17 -14.67
CA PHE A 200 -24.01 -5.93 -14.64
C PHE A 200 -23.83 -5.05 -15.89
N GLY A 201 -22.89 -5.37 -16.75
CA GLY A 201 -22.68 -4.67 -18.04
C GLY A 201 -21.83 -3.41 -17.96
N GLY A 202 -21.64 -2.81 -16.78
CA GLY A 202 -20.82 -1.61 -16.57
C GLY A 202 -19.46 -1.89 -15.93
N GLN A 203 -18.57 -0.90 -16.00
CA GLN A 203 -17.23 -0.97 -15.41
C GLN A 203 -17.25 -0.62 -13.91
N VAL A 204 -16.15 -0.90 -13.21
CA VAL A 204 -15.95 -0.49 -11.81
C VAL A 204 -14.94 0.64 -11.75
N PHE A 205 -15.27 1.69 -11.00
CA PHE A 205 -14.45 2.89 -10.83
C PHE A 205 -13.96 3.01 -9.40
N ILE A 206 -12.66 3.35 -9.23
CA ILE A 206 -12.08 3.61 -7.91
C ILE A 206 -12.09 5.11 -7.67
N VAL A 207 -12.85 5.52 -6.66
CA VAL A 207 -12.96 6.91 -6.24
C VAL A 207 -12.09 7.11 -5.00
N PHE A 208 -11.03 7.93 -5.13
CA PHE A 208 -10.23 8.34 -3.98
C PHE A 208 -10.88 9.54 -3.30
N SER A 209 -11.09 9.45 -1.99
CA SER A 209 -11.71 10.51 -1.21
C SER A 209 -10.78 11.10 -0.15
N VAL A 210 -10.82 12.42 0.00
CA VAL A 210 -10.16 13.20 1.06
C VAL A 210 -11.19 14.18 1.60
N ASP A 211 -11.39 14.19 2.92
CA ASP A 211 -12.31 15.10 3.59
C ASP A 211 -13.68 15.16 2.88
N ASP A 212 -14.26 13.98 2.64
CA ASP A 212 -15.57 13.76 2.00
C ASP A 212 -15.70 14.27 0.55
N LYS A 213 -14.57 14.61 -0.10
CA LYS A 213 -14.53 15.06 -1.50
C LYS A 213 -13.77 14.08 -2.38
N ILE A 214 -14.16 14.02 -3.63
CA ILE A 214 -13.45 13.26 -4.66
C ILE A 214 -12.11 13.93 -4.92
N LYS A 215 -11.02 13.14 -4.85
CA LYS A 215 -9.66 13.62 -5.06
C LYS A 215 -9.14 13.38 -6.48
N ASN A 216 -9.53 12.27 -7.11
CA ASN A 216 -9.21 11.96 -8.51
C ASN A 216 -10.34 12.44 -9.42
N GLU A 217 -10.38 13.73 -9.72
CA GLU A 217 -11.47 14.36 -10.49
C GLU A 217 -11.66 13.73 -11.87
N GLU A 218 -10.61 13.17 -12.47
CA GLU A 218 -10.66 12.44 -13.73
C GLU A 218 -11.61 11.23 -13.72
N VAL A 219 -11.91 10.66 -12.55
CA VAL A 219 -12.87 9.56 -12.43
C VAL A 219 -14.29 10.00 -12.79
N VAL A 220 -14.64 11.27 -12.53
CA VAL A 220 -15.95 11.82 -12.87
C VAL A 220 -16.15 11.83 -14.40
N GLU A 221 -15.11 12.19 -15.15
CA GLU A 221 -15.15 12.13 -16.62
C GLU A 221 -15.28 10.68 -17.13
N GLN A 222 -14.60 9.74 -16.46
CA GLN A 222 -14.69 8.31 -16.82
C GLN A 222 -16.10 7.78 -16.56
N ILE A 223 -16.70 8.12 -15.41
CA ILE A 223 -18.08 7.76 -15.08
C ILE A 223 -19.05 8.40 -16.07
N THR A 224 -18.83 9.66 -16.48
CA THR A 224 -19.66 10.33 -17.49
C THR A 224 -19.70 9.53 -18.82
N LYS A 225 -18.55 9.14 -19.33
CA LYS A 225 -18.44 8.31 -20.54
C LYS A 225 -19.14 6.96 -20.38
N GLU A 226 -19.06 6.37 -19.22
CA GLU A 226 -19.71 5.09 -18.93
C GLU A 226 -21.24 5.24 -18.84
N VAL A 227 -21.74 6.27 -18.20
CA VAL A 227 -23.18 6.60 -18.16
C VAL A 227 -23.71 6.82 -19.58
N GLU A 228 -23.00 7.55 -20.41
CA GLU A 228 -23.37 7.75 -21.82
C GLU A 228 -23.39 6.43 -22.61
N ARG A 229 -22.42 5.53 -22.35
CA ARG A 229 -22.37 4.21 -22.98
C ARG A 229 -23.55 3.33 -22.59
N LEU A 230 -23.91 3.31 -21.30
CA LEU A 230 -25.00 2.50 -20.75
C LEU A 230 -26.39 3.08 -21.09
N THR A 231 -26.46 4.32 -21.54
CA THR A 231 -27.72 4.97 -21.95
C THR A 231 -28.11 4.62 -23.38
N LYS A 232 -27.15 4.22 -24.22
CA LYS A 232 -27.34 3.82 -25.64
C LYS A 232 -27.87 2.41 -25.76
#